data_c06628e7a4348eedf99b1acec1ebf6df
#
_entry.id   c06628e7a4348eedf99b1acec1ebf6df
#
_cell.length_a   1.000
_cell.length_b   1.000
_cell.length_c   1.000
_cell.angle_alpha   90.00
_cell.angle_beta   90.00
_cell.angle_gamma   90.00
#
_symmetry.space_group_name_H-M   'P 1'
#
loop_
_entity.id
_entity.type
_entity.pdbx_description
1 polymer ?
#
loop_
_entity_poly.entity_id
_entity_poly.type
_entity_poly.pdbx_seq_one_letter_code
_entity_poly.pdbx_strand_id
1 'polypeptide(L)'
;MAFNLTLLLCDNMLVSSTTLAAEIFYFAQAMDRASNHEVQDVVIRRVTPDGKSVHTSAGFELQATHSLADSFDSDLIHIPALWRNPRPAVSKYEAYIPWLREQHQRNCNFTAVGTGVCKIAIALILLAQP
;
A
#
# COMPACT_ATOMS: atom_id res chain seq x y z
N MET A 1 0.22 -8.57 -19.74
CA MET A 1 -0.68 -8.25 -18.61
C MET A 1 0.17 -7.79 -17.44
N ALA A 2 -0.21 -6.75 -16.73
CA ALA A 2 0.56 -6.21 -15.62
C ALA A 2 -0.01 -6.68 -14.28
N PHE A 3 0.88 -6.88 -13.30
CA PHE A 3 0.51 -7.03 -11.90
C PHE A 3 0.59 -5.66 -11.22
N ASN A 4 -0.51 -5.18 -10.70
CA ASN A 4 -0.64 -3.85 -10.15
C ASN A 4 -0.55 -3.89 -8.63
N LEU A 5 0.57 -3.38 -8.10
CA LEU A 5 0.82 -3.27 -6.67
C LEU A 5 0.60 -1.84 -6.22
N THR A 6 -0.30 -1.65 -5.25
CA THR A 6 -0.55 -0.35 -4.63
C THR A 6 0.08 -0.32 -3.25
N LEU A 7 0.96 0.65 -3.03
CA LEU A 7 1.55 0.93 -1.73
C LEU A 7 0.84 2.12 -1.12
N LEU A 8 0.11 1.92 -0.03
CA LEU A 8 -0.45 3.03 0.72
C LEU A 8 0.66 3.68 1.55
N LEU A 9 0.79 4.98 1.40
CA LEU A 9 1.77 5.77 2.16
C LEU A 9 1.06 6.61 3.21
N CYS A 10 1.73 6.84 4.32
CA CYS A 10 1.23 7.69 5.39
C CYS A 10 2.36 8.31 6.18
N ASP A 11 2.08 9.42 6.82
CA ASP A 11 3.04 10.05 7.72
C ASP A 11 3.41 9.12 8.87
N ASN A 12 4.66 9.19 9.27
CA ASN A 12 5.22 8.41 10.37
C ASN A 12 5.27 6.90 10.15
N MET A 13 5.18 6.45 8.89
CA MET A 13 5.34 5.04 8.54
C MET A 13 6.79 4.57 8.71
N LEU A 14 6.95 3.26 8.92
CA LEU A 14 8.25 2.60 8.82
C LEU A 14 8.56 2.38 7.34
N VAL A 15 9.51 3.11 6.81
CA VAL A 15 9.83 3.09 5.37
C VAL A 15 10.23 1.70 4.88
N SER A 16 10.94 0.93 5.68
CA SER A 16 11.38 -0.43 5.32
C SER A 16 10.21 -1.38 5.09
N SER A 17 9.09 -1.19 5.78
CA SER A 17 7.90 -2.04 5.60
C SER A 17 7.30 -1.95 4.19
N THR A 18 7.59 -0.88 3.48
CA THR A 18 7.09 -0.62 2.14
C THR A 18 8.16 -0.79 1.07
N THR A 19 9.36 -0.24 1.29
CA THR A 19 10.45 -0.33 0.32
C THR A 19 10.94 -1.76 0.14
N LEU A 20 10.98 -2.56 1.20
CA LEU A 20 11.36 -3.96 1.11
C LEU A 20 10.35 -4.75 0.28
N ALA A 21 9.06 -4.52 0.47
CA ALA A 21 8.02 -5.16 -0.33
C ALA A 21 8.18 -4.82 -1.82
N ALA A 22 8.40 -3.55 -2.14
CA ALA A 22 8.62 -3.11 -3.52
C ALA A 22 9.85 -3.77 -4.15
N GLU A 23 10.95 -3.82 -3.41
CA GLU A 23 12.20 -4.45 -3.88
C GLU A 23 12.02 -5.94 -4.15
N ILE A 24 11.28 -6.65 -3.29
CA ILE A 24 11.00 -8.08 -3.48
C ILE A 24 10.24 -8.33 -4.79
N PHE A 25 9.22 -7.54 -5.09
CA PHE A 25 8.47 -7.68 -6.34
C PHE A 25 9.32 -7.38 -7.57
N TYR A 26 10.12 -6.31 -7.53
CA TYR A 26 11.02 -6.00 -8.63
C TYR A 26 12.12 -7.05 -8.80
N PHE A 27 12.64 -7.56 -7.71
CA PHE A 27 13.64 -8.64 -7.77
C PHE A 27 13.06 -9.91 -8.39
N ALA A 28 11.87 -10.31 -7.98
CA ALA A 28 11.18 -11.47 -8.55
C ALA A 28 10.97 -11.31 -10.05
N GLN A 29 10.56 -10.13 -10.50
CA GLN A 29 10.40 -9.83 -11.92
C GLN A 29 11.74 -9.94 -12.68
N ALA A 30 12.81 -9.41 -12.11
CA ALA A 30 14.13 -9.47 -12.72
C ALA A 30 14.64 -10.93 -12.82
N MET A 31 14.41 -11.74 -11.78
CA MET A 31 14.77 -13.15 -11.78
C MET A 31 14.02 -13.94 -12.86
N ASP A 32 12.72 -13.69 -13.00
CA ASP A 32 11.92 -14.38 -14.01
C ASP A 32 12.38 -14.00 -15.43
N ARG A 33 12.66 -12.73 -15.68
CA ARG A 33 13.21 -12.27 -16.96
C ARG A 33 14.56 -12.93 -17.30
N ALA A 34 15.43 -13.06 -16.31
CA ALA A 34 16.73 -13.72 -16.48
C ALA A 34 16.58 -15.21 -16.83
N SER A 35 15.49 -15.84 -16.43
CA SER A 35 15.18 -17.25 -16.72
C SER A 35 14.43 -17.46 -18.04
N ASN A 36 14.26 -16.42 -18.85
CA ASN A 36 13.50 -16.43 -20.10
C ASN A 36 12.05 -16.92 -19.96
N HIS A 37 11.45 -16.76 -18.79
CA HIS A 37 10.04 -17.00 -18.59
C HIS A 37 9.22 -15.81 -19.14
N GLU A 38 8.02 -16.10 -19.60
CA GLU A 38 7.06 -15.03 -19.91
C GLU A 38 6.63 -14.38 -18.62
N VAL A 39 7.04 -13.10 -18.43
CA VAL A 39 6.92 -12.41 -17.16
C VAL A 39 5.79 -11.39 -17.20
N GLN A 40 5.01 -11.37 -16.13
CA GLN A 40 4.07 -10.32 -15.86
C GLN A 40 4.83 -9.07 -15.36
N ASP A 41 4.62 -7.94 -16.00
CA ASP A 41 5.20 -6.69 -15.53
C ASP A 41 4.61 -6.29 -14.19
N VAL A 42 5.46 -5.82 -13.29
CA VAL A 42 5.02 -5.27 -12.00
C VAL A 42 4.92 -3.75 -12.11
N VAL A 43 3.73 -3.23 -11.90
CA VAL A 43 3.47 -1.79 -11.85
C VAL A 43 3.22 -1.40 -10.40
N ILE A 44 4.07 -0.54 -9.85
CA ILE A 44 3.97 -0.09 -8.47
C ILE A 44 3.47 1.35 -8.43
N ARG A 45 2.39 1.56 -7.69
CA ARG A 45 1.83 2.88 -7.43
C ARG A 45 1.93 3.20 -5.95
N ARG A 46 2.41 4.40 -5.65
CA ARG A 46 2.48 4.92 -4.28
C ARG A 46 1.34 5.92 -4.11
N VAL A 47 0.47 5.66 -3.16
CA VAL A 47 -0.80 6.39 -3.05
C VAL A 47 -0.92 7.07 -1.70
N THR A 48 -1.28 8.35 -1.72
CA THR A 48 -1.70 9.14 -0.56
C THR A 48 -3.08 9.73 -0.83
N PRO A 49 -3.83 10.17 0.21
CA PRO A 49 -5.17 10.71 0.00
C PRO A 49 -5.22 11.88 -0.97
N ASP A 50 -4.24 12.77 -0.92
CA ASP A 50 -4.18 14.02 -1.69
C ASP A 50 -3.09 14.03 -2.78
N GLY A 51 -2.34 12.94 -2.92
CA GLY A 51 -1.23 12.87 -3.86
C GLY A 51 0.06 13.56 -3.41
N LYS A 52 0.08 14.11 -2.19
CA LYS A 52 1.26 14.78 -1.64
C LYS A 52 2.23 13.77 -1.00
N SER A 53 3.50 14.17 -0.90
CA SER A 53 4.53 13.41 -0.21
C SER A 53 4.20 13.18 1.26
N VAL A 54 4.75 12.11 1.82
CA VAL A 54 4.69 11.82 3.25
C VAL A 54 6.07 11.82 3.87
N HIS A 55 6.15 12.11 5.17
CA HIS A 55 7.37 12.04 5.95
C HIS A 55 7.34 10.78 6.81
N THR A 56 8.36 9.95 6.66
CA THR A 56 8.45 8.68 7.39
C THR A 56 9.10 8.86 8.77
N SER A 57 9.00 7.83 9.60
CA SER A 57 9.56 7.85 10.96
C SER A 57 11.09 8.02 11.00
N ALA A 58 11.77 7.62 9.92
CA ALA A 58 13.23 7.73 9.81
C ALA A 58 13.69 9.02 9.11
N GLY A 59 12.78 9.95 8.85
CA GLY A 59 13.10 11.23 8.23
C GLY A 59 13.17 11.22 6.70
N PHE A 60 12.81 10.10 6.06
CA PHE A 60 12.72 10.06 4.60
C PHE A 60 11.39 10.66 4.15
N GLU A 61 11.46 11.38 3.05
CA GLU A 61 10.27 11.84 2.34
C GLU A 61 9.97 10.89 1.17
N LEU A 62 8.76 10.36 1.11
CA LEU A 62 8.30 9.51 0.01
C LEU A 62 7.29 10.26 -0.84
N GLN A 63 7.56 10.31 -2.13
CA GLN A 63 6.65 10.91 -3.10
C GLN A 63 5.55 9.94 -3.48
N ALA A 64 4.32 10.44 -3.58
CA ALA A 64 3.21 9.70 -4.15
C ALA A 64 3.24 9.76 -5.67
N THR A 65 2.78 8.69 -6.32
CA THR A 65 2.54 8.67 -7.76
C THR A 65 1.09 9.00 -8.10
N HIS A 66 0.19 8.72 -7.16
CA HIS A 66 -1.26 8.87 -7.34
C HIS A 66 -1.92 9.36 -6.05
N SER A 67 -3.10 9.92 -6.21
CA SER A 67 -4.03 10.19 -5.10
C SER A 67 -5.19 9.20 -5.13
N LEU A 68 -6.00 9.19 -4.08
CA LEU A 68 -7.21 8.37 -4.03
C LEU A 68 -8.27 8.82 -5.05
N ALA A 69 -8.19 10.05 -5.53
CA ALA A 69 -9.09 10.56 -6.56
C ALA A 69 -8.77 10.02 -7.96
N ASP A 70 -7.57 9.50 -8.16
CA ASP A 70 -7.15 8.94 -9.44
C ASP A 70 -7.77 7.57 -9.67
N SER A 71 -7.99 7.23 -10.94
CA SER A 71 -8.49 5.93 -11.34
C SER A 71 -7.33 5.06 -11.78
N PHE A 72 -7.17 3.91 -11.13
CA PHE A 72 -6.14 2.92 -11.47
C PHE A 72 -6.56 1.53 -10.98
N ASP A 73 -6.00 0.50 -11.62
CA ASP A 73 -6.20 -0.87 -11.20
C ASP A 73 -5.25 -1.26 -10.08
N SER A 74 -5.70 -2.16 -9.21
CA SER A 74 -4.89 -2.72 -8.14
C SER A 74 -5.19 -4.20 -7.95
N ASP A 75 -4.15 -5.02 -7.95
CA ASP A 75 -4.26 -6.46 -7.66
C ASP A 75 -3.93 -6.76 -6.20
N LEU A 76 -2.99 -6.02 -5.65
CA LEU A 76 -2.55 -6.14 -4.27
C LEU A 76 -2.36 -4.74 -3.68
N ILE A 77 -2.94 -4.53 -2.52
CA ILE A 77 -2.77 -3.31 -1.73
C ILE A 77 -1.91 -3.65 -0.51
N HIS A 78 -0.78 -2.97 -0.38
CA HIS A 78 0.13 -3.13 0.74
C HIS A 78 -0.02 -1.97 1.71
N ILE A 79 -0.33 -2.29 2.97
CA ILE A 79 -0.53 -1.32 4.05
C ILE A 79 0.73 -1.29 4.92
N PRO A 80 1.36 -0.10 5.11
CA PRO A 80 2.63 -0.02 5.80
C PRO A 80 2.50 -0.17 7.31
N ALA A 81 3.61 -0.48 7.96
CA ALA A 81 3.71 -0.42 9.41
C ALA A 81 3.85 1.02 9.89
N LEU A 82 3.31 1.31 11.05
CA LEU A 82 3.42 2.60 11.72
C LEU A 82 4.41 2.53 12.88
N TRP A 83 5.09 3.64 13.10
CA TRP A 83 6.01 3.77 14.22
C TRP A 83 5.26 4.15 15.49
N ARG A 84 5.49 3.38 16.58
CA ARG A 84 4.95 3.64 17.91
C ARG A 84 3.40 3.69 17.97
N ASN A 85 2.84 4.75 18.59
CA ASN A 85 1.40 4.86 18.82
C ASN A 85 0.66 5.19 17.52
N PRO A 86 -0.19 4.30 17.00
CA PRO A 86 -0.91 4.55 15.74
C PRO A 86 -2.11 5.47 15.89
N ARG A 87 -2.54 5.80 17.12
CA ARG A 87 -3.78 6.56 17.34
C ARG A 87 -3.86 7.88 16.58
N PRO A 88 -2.82 8.76 16.60
CA PRO A 88 -2.88 10.00 15.82
C PRO A 88 -2.96 9.77 14.31
N ALA A 89 -2.39 8.65 13.84
CA ALA A 89 -2.41 8.31 12.42
C ALA A 89 -3.72 7.68 11.98
N VAL A 90 -4.44 7.02 12.89
CA VAL A 90 -5.72 6.37 12.57
C VAL A 90 -6.74 7.36 12.02
N SER A 91 -6.82 8.58 12.58
CA SER A 91 -7.72 9.62 12.08
C SER A 91 -7.37 10.04 10.64
N LYS A 92 -6.09 10.03 10.27
CA LYS A 92 -5.64 10.31 8.91
C LYS A 92 -5.96 9.18 7.93
N TYR A 93 -6.13 7.97 8.43
CA TYR A 93 -6.51 6.80 7.62
C TYR A 93 -7.99 6.76 7.28
N GLU A 94 -8.83 7.53 7.94
CA GLU A 94 -10.26 7.58 7.63
C GLU A 94 -10.54 7.91 6.16
N ALA A 95 -9.67 8.70 5.54
CA ALA A 95 -9.78 9.03 4.12
C ALA A 95 -9.64 7.80 3.22
N TYR A 96 -8.92 6.76 3.67
CA TYR A 96 -8.74 5.52 2.91
C TYR A 96 -9.92 4.56 3.02
N ILE A 97 -10.78 4.70 4.03
CA ILE A 97 -11.82 3.70 4.33
C ILE A 97 -12.77 3.47 3.16
N PRO A 98 -13.39 4.50 2.54
CA PRO A 98 -14.29 4.27 1.41
C PRO A 98 -13.59 3.62 0.22
N TRP A 99 -12.36 4.03 -0.07
CA TRP A 99 -11.56 3.49 -1.16
C TRP A 99 -11.19 2.02 -0.91
N LEU A 100 -10.76 1.68 0.30
CA LEU A 100 -10.42 0.30 0.67
C LEU A 100 -11.64 -0.62 0.61
N ARG A 101 -12.82 -0.14 1.02
CA ARG A 101 -14.06 -0.89 0.88
C ARG A 101 -14.38 -1.20 -0.57
N GLU A 102 -14.23 -0.23 -1.45
CA GLU A 102 -14.43 -0.41 -2.89
C GLU A 102 -13.45 -1.45 -3.45
N GLN A 103 -12.17 -1.38 -3.08
CA GLN A 103 -11.18 -2.36 -3.52
C GLN A 103 -11.47 -3.76 -3.00
N HIS A 104 -11.95 -3.88 -1.77
CA HIS A 104 -12.39 -5.16 -1.21
C HIS A 104 -13.55 -5.75 -2.00
N GLN A 105 -14.52 -4.95 -2.39
CA GLN A 105 -15.64 -5.37 -3.23
C GLN A 105 -15.20 -5.81 -4.62
N ARG A 106 -14.09 -5.30 -5.11
CA ARG A 106 -13.47 -5.71 -6.38
C ARG A 106 -12.56 -6.94 -6.24
N ASN A 107 -12.57 -7.60 -5.09
CA ASN A 107 -11.74 -8.77 -4.77
C ASN A 107 -10.23 -8.50 -4.83
N CYS A 108 -9.81 -7.27 -4.56
CA CYS A 108 -8.40 -6.94 -4.41
C CYS A 108 -7.83 -7.62 -3.16
N ASN A 109 -6.61 -8.11 -3.25
CA ASN A 109 -5.90 -8.69 -2.11
C ASN A 109 -5.22 -7.61 -1.28
N PHE A 110 -5.08 -7.87 0.02
CA PHE A 110 -4.47 -6.95 0.96
C PHE A 110 -3.33 -7.62 1.71
N THR A 111 -2.26 -6.87 1.95
CA THR A 111 -1.20 -7.23 2.89
C THR A 111 -1.00 -6.07 3.86
N ALA A 112 -0.60 -6.39 5.08
CA ALA A 112 -0.30 -5.39 6.11
C ALA A 112 0.90 -5.84 6.92
N VAL A 113 1.68 -4.88 7.41
CA VAL A 113 2.85 -5.13 8.23
C VAL A 113 2.67 -4.47 9.60
N GLY A 114 3.06 -5.19 10.66
CA GLY A 114 3.03 -4.67 12.01
C GLY A 114 1.65 -4.67 12.68
N THR A 115 1.64 -4.58 14.00
CA THR A 115 0.42 -4.71 14.81
C THR A 115 -0.51 -3.51 14.71
N GLY A 116 0.04 -2.31 14.60
CA GLY A 116 -0.76 -1.08 14.48
C GLY A 116 -1.57 -1.02 13.19
N VAL A 117 -0.96 -1.46 12.11
CA VAL A 117 -1.59 -1.47 10.78
C VAL A 117 -2.55 -2.64 10.65
N CYS A 118 -2.23 -3.79 11.26
CA CYS A 118 -3.14 -4.94 11.26
C CYS A 118 -4.49 -4.60 11.90
N LYS A 119 -4.51 -3.80 12.95
CA LYS A 119 -5.77 -3.34 13.58
C LYS A 119 -6.59 -2.48 12.62
N ILE A 120 -5.93 -1.61 11.87
CA ILE A 120 -6.60 -0.78 10.86
C ILE A 120 -7.16 -1.64 9.74
N ALA A 121 -6.35 -2.57 9.23
CA ALA A 121 -6.76 -3.47 8.17
C ALA A 121 -7.94 -4.34 8.59
N ILE A 122 -7.90 -4.91 9.80
CA ILE A 122 -9.00 -5.71 10.35
C ILE A 122 -10.26 -4.86 10.51
N ALA A 123 -10.14 -3.66 11.07
CA ALA A 123 -11.27 -2.75 11.23
C ALA A 123 -11.89 -2.37 9.88
N LEU A 124 -11.07 -2.11 8.87
CA LEU A 124 -11.54 -1.80 7.52
C LEU A 124 -12.26 -2.97 6.88
N ILE A 125 -11.74 -4.18 7.01
CA ILE A 125 -12.35 -5.39 6.46
C ILE A 125 -13.65 -5.71 7.19
N LEU A 126 -13.67 -5.66 8.53
CA LEU A 126 -14.86 -5.96 9.32
C LEU A 126 -15.95 -4.91 9.12
N LEU A 127 -15.59 -3.63 9.07
CA LEU A 127 -16.55 -2.53 8.85
C LEU A 127 -17.06 -2.48 7.41
N ALA A 128 -16.38 -3.12 6.45
CA ALA A 128 -16.83 -3.22 5.08
C ALA A 128 -17.92 -4.29 4.88
N GLN A 129 -18.18 -5.12 5.88
CA GLN A 129 -19.22 -6.14 5.80
C GLN A 129 -20.59 -5.53 6.09
N PRO A 130 -21.63 -5.93 5.35
CA PRO A 130 -23.00 -5.45 5.59
C PRO A 130 -23.55 -5.88 6.94
#